data_88650a6f69b7fbea6c36e9caa0ed9673
#
_entry.id   88650a6f69b7fbea6c36e9caa0ed9673
#
_cell.length_a   1.000
_cell.length_b   1.000
_cell.length_c   1.000
_cell.angle_alpha   90.00
_cell.angle_beta   90.00
_cell.angle_gamma   90.00
#
_symmetry.space_group_name_H-M   'P 1'
#
loop_
_entity.id
_entity.type
_entity.pdbx_description
1 polymer ?
#
loop_
_entity_poly.entity_id
_entity_poly.type
_entity_poly.pdbx_seq_one_letter_code
_entity_poly.pdbx_strand_id
1 'polypeptide(L)'
;LRTLTPEEAFHFASPSGHVGYAAYSLDQFCDLLRVVPADSITYHQERGDIAHWIEHTLFDQKLAADVTGLMDRQELITLIDERRQLLWSRLQ
;
A
#
# COMPACT_ATOMS: atom_id res chain seq x y z
N LEU A 1 3.07 -13.59 -6.29
CA LEU A 1 3.38 -12.53 -5.31
C LEU A 1 4.84 -12.69 -4.87
N ARG A 2 5.68 -11.82 -5.32
CA ARG A 2 7.11 -11.87 -4.99
C ARG A 2 7.45 -10.93 -3.84
N THR A 3 8.54 -11.27 -3.14
CA THR A 3 9.08 -10.38 -2.12
C THR A 3 9.96 -9.33 -2.80
N LEU A 4 9.74 -8.08 -2.46
CA LEU A 4 10.45 -6.97 -3.07
C LEU A 4 11.82 -6.74 -2.46
N THR A 5 12.71 -6.09 -3.19
CA THR A 5 13.98 -5.63 -2.65
C THR A 5 13.77 -4.36 -1.82
N PRO A 6 14.75 -3.95 -0.99
CA PRO A 6 14.60 -2.70 -0.24
C PRO A 6 14.35 -1.47 -1.12
N GLU A 7 14.90 -1.45 -2.33
CA GLU A 7 14.68 -0.33 -3.25
C GLU A 7 13.26 -0.30 -3.81
N GLU A 8 12.60 -1.47 -3.87
CA GLU A 8 11.24 -1.60 -4.37
C GLU A 8 10.19 -1.50 -3.28
N ALA A 9 10.58 -1.64 -2.02
CA ALA A 9 9.67 -1.64 -0.88
C ALA A 9 9.00 -0.29 -0.71
N PHE A 10 7.78 -0.30 -0.13
CA PHE A 10 7.09 0.94 0.21
C PHE A 10 7.52 1.37 1.61
N HIS A 11 8.21 2.51 1.69
CA HIS A 11 8.70 3.06 2.95
C HIS A 11 7.73 4.09 3.49
N PHE A 12 7.11 3.80 4.64
CA PHE A 12 6.15 4.71 5.23
C PHE A 12 6.85 5.92 5.85
N ALA A 13 6.27 7.09 5.61
CA ALA A 13 6.76 8.36 6.15
C ALA A 13 5.57 9.22 6.56
N SER A 14 5.85 10.30 7.28
CA SER A 14 4.86 11.31 7.65
C SER A 14 5.49 12.68 7.39
N PRO A 15 4.73 13.77 7.56
CA PRO A 15 5.32 15.11 7.40
C PRO A 15 6.53 15.35 8.28
N SER A 16 6.64 14.64 9.41
CA SER A 16 7.78 14.80 10.32
C SER A 16 8.94 13.84 10.00
N GLY A 17 8.82 12.98 8.99
CA GLY A 17 9.90 12.10 8.56
C GLY A 17 9.50 10.64 8.50
N HIS A 18 10.50 9.76 8.43
CA HIS A 18 10.30 8.32 8.30
C HIS A 18 9.70 7.73 9.57
N VAL A 19 8.72 6.83 9.44
CA VAL A 19 8.04 6.25 10.60
C VAL A 19 8.54 4.85 10.98
N GLY A 20 9.55 4.32 10.27
CA GLY A 20 10.20 3.07 10.65
C GLY A 20 9.58 1.79 10.10
N TYR A 21 8.60 1.90 9.20
CA TYR A 21 7.96 0.74 8.60
C TYR A 21 8.20 0.69 7.10
N ALA A 22 8.41 -0.52 6.58
CA ALA A 22 8.55 -0.72 5.14
C ALA A 22 7.82 -2.00 4.74
N ALA A 23 7.08 -1.95 3.63
CA ALA A 23 6.34 -3.08 3.11
C ALA A 23 7.08 -3.70 1.92
N TYR A 24 7.36 -4.98 1.98
CA TYR A 24 8.07 -5.72 0.94
C TYR A 24 7.14 -6.59 0.10
N SER A 25 5.83 -6.47 0.31
CA SER A 25 4.82 -7.17 -0.45
C SER A 25 3.47 -6.50 -0.21
N LEU A 26 2.47 -6.86 -1.03
CA LEU A 26 1.13 -6.35 -0.82
C LEU A 26 0.55 -6.83 0.51
N ASP A 27 0.85 -8.09 0.90
CA ASP A 27 0.42 -8.63 2.19
C ASP A 27 0.95 -7.79 3.35
N GLN A 28 2.25 -7.48 3.34
CA GLN A 28 2.86 -6.66 4.38
C GLN A 28 2.30 -5.25 4.37
N PHE A 29 2.07 -4.70 3.18
CA PHE A 29 1.50 -3.36 3.05
C PHE A 29 0.12 -3.31 3.72
N CYS A 30 -0.72 -4.30 3.45
CA CYS A 30 -2.05 -4.37 4.05
C CYS A 30 -1.98 -4.44 5.58
N ASP A 31 -1.07 -5.27 6.10
CA ASP A 31 -0.89 -5.40 7.54
C ASP A 31 -0.40 -4.10 8.18
N LEU A 32 0.55 -3.43 7.53
CA LEU A 32 1.11 -2.19 8.06
C LEU A 32 0.14 -1.02 8.02
N LEU A 33 -0.81 -1.02 7.07
CA LEU A 33 -1.85 0.01 7.04
C LEU A 33 -2.66 0.05 8.34
N ARG A 34 -2.70 -1.05 9.09
CA ARG A 34 -3.44 -1.12 10.34
C ARG A 34 -2.70 -0.48 11.52
N VAL A 35 -1.38 -0.36 11.41
CA VAL A 35 -0.54 0.07 12.54
C VAL A 35 0.17 1.40 12.32
N VAL A 36 0.35 1.85 11.08
CA VAL A 36 1.04 3.13 10.83
C VAL A 36 0.19 4.30 11.33
N PRO A 37 0.82 5.42 11.71
CA PRO A 37 0.06 6.60 12.13
C PRO A 37 -0.88 7.09 11.03
N ALA A 38 -2.02 7.64 11.41
CA ALA A 38 -3.01 8.13 10.45
C ALA A 38 -2.44 9.21 9.53
N ASP A 39 -1.56 10.08 10.05
CA ASP A 39 -0.96 11.13 9.24
C ASP A 39 -0.02 10.58 8.17
N SER A 40 0.53 9.37 8.36
CA SER A 40 1.32 8.71 7.34
C SER A 40 0.45 8.36 6.13
N ILE A 41 -0.75 7.84 6.38
CA ILE A 41 -1.67 7.48 5.30
C ILE A 41 -2.07 8.73 4.52
N THR A 42 -2.47 9.79 5.22
CA THR A 42 -2.84 11.06 4.59
C THR A 42 -1.69 11.63 3.78
N TYR A 43 -0.48 11.63 4.36
CA TYR A 43 0.72 12.14 3.70
C TYR A 43 0.95 11.44 2.36
N HIS A 44 0.92 10.11 2.33
CA HIS A 44 1.17 9.37 1.10
C HIS A 44 0.04 9.49 0.10
N GLN A 45 -1.22 9.52 0.57
CA GLN A 45 -2.36 9.64 -0.33
C GLN A 45 -2.42 11.01 -1.00
N GLU A 46 -2.07 12.06 -0.28
CA GLU A 46 -2.03 13.41 -0.87
C GLU A 46 -0.94 13.52 -1.94
N ARG A 47 0.14 12.76 -1.80
CA ARG A 47 1.25 12.76 -2.77
C ARG A 47 1.04 11.75 -3.89
N GLY A 48 0.06 10.86 -3.77
CA GLY A 48 -0.15 9.81 -4.76
C GLY A 48 0.87 8.68 -4.68
N ASP A 49 1.59 8.57 -3.58
CA ASP A 49 2.67 7.59 -3.42
C ASP A 49 2.18 6.16 -3.46
N ILE A 50 1.04 5.87 -2.83
CA ILE A 50 0.51 4.51 -2.74
C ILE A 50 0.09 4.01 -4.13
N ALA A 51 -0.66 4.82 -4.86
CA ALA A 51 -1.08 4.47 -6.21
C ALA A 51 0.13 4.28 -7.12
N HIS A 52 1.13 5.17 -7.01
CA HIS A 52 2.33 5.08 -7.82
C HIS A 52 3.08 3.77 -7.56
N TRP A 53 3.24 3.39 -6.29
CA TRP A 53 3.92 2.15 -5.92
C TRP A 53 3.18 0.93 -6.44
N ILE A 54 1.85 0.91 -6.29
CA ILE A 54 1.04 -0.22 -6.75
C ILE A 54 1.13 -0.35 -8.27
N GLU A 55 1.07 0.76 -9.00
CA GLU A 55 1.12 0.71 -10.46
C GLU A 55 2.50 0.30 -10.97
N HIS A 56 3.57 0.90 -10.46
CA HIS A 56 4.90 0.77 -11.03
C HIS A 56 5.74 -0.36 -10.43
N THR A 57 5.43 -0.79 -9.23
CA THR A 57 6.17 -1.86 -8.56
C THR A 57 5.41 -3.17 -8.57
N LEU A 58 4.11 -3.12 -8.32
CA LEU A 58 3.27 -4.32 -8.29
C LEU A 58 2.56 -4.56 -9.62
N PHE A 59 2.62 -3.60 -10.54
CA PHE A 59 2.03 -3.69 -11.87
C PHE A 59 0.52 -3.94 -11.86
N ASP A 60 -0.18 -3.36 -10.90
CA ASP A 60 -1.63 -3.51 -10.77
C ASP A 60 -2.31 -2.16 -11.02
N GLN A 61 -2.59 -1.86 -12.29
CA GLN A 61 -3.15 -0.59 -12.69
C GLN A 61 -4.56 -0.38 -12.14
N LYS A 62 -5.35 -1.45 -12.08
CA LYS A 62 -6.72 -1.32 -11.57
C LYS A 62 -6.71 -0.96 -10.08
N LEU A 63 -5.91 -1.65 -9.29
CA LEU A 63 -5.82 -1.36 -7.86
C LEU A 63 -5.28 0.05 -7.63
N ALA A 64 -4.28 0.45 -8.42
CA ALA A 64 -3.72 1.80 -8.32
C ALA A 64 -4.80 2.87 -8.56
N ALA A 65 -5.64 2.67 -9.57
CA ALA A 65 -6.74 3.59 -9.86
C ALA A 65 -7.75 3.60 -8.70
N ASP A 66 -8.07 2.42 -8.17
CA ASP A 66 -9.08 2.29 -7.12
C ASP A 66 -8.65 2.93 -5.81
N VAL A 67 -7.34 2.90 -5.46
CA VAL A 67 -6.88 3.50 -4.21
C VAL A 67 -6.67 5.01 -4.29
N THR A 68 -6.62 5.56 -5.49
CA THR A 68 -6.34 6.99 -5.68
C THR A 68 -7.41 7.83 -4.98
N GLY A 69 -6.96 8.72 -4.09
CA GLY A 69 -7.85 9.62 -3.39
C GLY A 69 -8.57 9.06 -2.17
N LEU A 70 -8.37 7.78 -1.84
CA LEU A 70 -8.98 7.21 -0.65
C LEU A 70 -8.21 7.64 0.60
N MET A 71 -8.82 8.50 1.41
CA MET A 71 -8.18 9.02 2.62
C MET A 71 -8.54 8.23 3.87
N ASP A 72 -9.62 7.45 3.84
CA ASP A 72 -10.06 6.67 4.99
C ASP A 72 -9.26 5.38 5.10
N ARG A 73 -8.65 5.18 6.27
CA ARG A 73 -7.82 3.99 6.53
C ARG A 73 -8.59 2.70 6.28
N GLN A 74 -9.82 2.61 6.82
CA GLN A 74 -10.59 1.37 6.73
C GLN A 74 -11.00 1.05 5.29
N GLU A 75 -11.38 2.05 4.52
CA GLU A 75 -11.72 1.83 3.11
C GLU A 75 -10.51 1.36 2.32
N LEU A 76 -9.36 1.94 2.59
CA LEU A 76 -8.11 1.57 1.94
C LEU A 76 -7.73 0.12 2.28
N ILE A 77 -7.79 -0.23 3.57
CA ILE A 77 -7.50 -1.59 4.03
C ILE A 77 -8.44 -2.59 3.35
N THR A 78 -9.75 -2.30 3.35
CA THR A 78 -10.74 -3.20 2.78
C THR A 78 -10.48 -3.45 1.29
N LEU A 79 -10.20 -2.40 0.54
CA LEU A 79 -9.96 -2.51 -0.89
C LEU A 79 -8.70 -3.34 -1.18
N ILE A 80 -7.62 -3.07 -0.47
CA ILE A 80 -6.36 -3.79 -0.67
C ILE A 80 -6.48 -5.24 -0.23
N ASP A 81 -7.17 -5.48 0.88
CA ASP A 81 -7.36 -6.84 1.38
C ASP A 81 -8.20 -7.68 0.41
N GLU A 82 -9.25 -7.10 -0.18
CA GLU A 82 -10.05 -7.80 -1.19
C GLU A 82 -9.20 -8.17 -2.41
N ARG A 83 -8.36 -7.25 -2.86
CA ARG A 83 -7.49 -7.52 -4.00
C ARG A 83 -6.45 -8.59 -3.68
N ARG A 84 -5.88 -8.54 -2.47
CA ARG A 84 -4.92 -9.53 -2.01
C ARG A 84 -5.54 -10.93 -2.01
N GLN A 85 -6.77 -11.04 -1.49
CA GLN A 85 -7.46 -12.32 -1.44
C GLN A 85 -7.74 -12.85 -2.84
N LEU A 86 -8.12 -11.99 -3.77
CA LEU A 86 -8.37 -12.39 -5.15
C LEU A 86 -7.10 -12.92 -5.80
N LEU A 87 -5.96 -12.28 -5.58
CA LEU A 87 -4.70 -12.73 -6.13
C LEU A 87 -4.29 -14.09 -5.55
N TRP A 88 -4.47 -14.29 -4.24
CA TRP A 88 -4.18 -15.57 -3.62
C TRP A 88 -5.08 -16.68 -4.17
N SER A 89 -6.35 -16.39 -4.43
CA SER A 89 -7.29 -17.36 -5.01
C SER A 89 -6.80 -17.84 -6.37
N ARG A 90 -6.20 -16.98 -7.16
CA ARG A 90 -5.70 -17.32 -8.48
C ARG A 90 -4.47 -18.21 -8.45
N LEU A 91 -3.76 -18.25 -7.33
CA LEU A 91 -2.57 -19.10 -7.16
C LEU A 91 -2.92 -20.52 -6.76
N GLN A 92 -4.14 -20.75 -6.36
CA GLN A 92 -4.64 -22.08 -5.97
C GLN A 92 -5.36 -22.72 -7.15
#